data_ba83d105da3f6eac35020428507c58f2
#
_entry.id   ba83d105da3f6eac35020428507c58f2
#
_cell.length_a   1.000
_cell.length_b   1.000
_cell.length_c   1.000
_cell.angle_alpha   90.00
_cell.angle_beta   90.00
_cell.angle_gamma   90.00
#
_symmetry.space_group_name_H-M   'P 1'
#
loop_
_entity.id
_entity.type
_entity.pdbx_description
1 polymer ?
#
loop_
_entity_poly.entity_id
_entity_poly.type
_entity_poly.pdbx_seq_one_letter_code
_entity_poly.pdbx_strand_id
1 'polypeptide(L)'
;TYNPTGSSTGIQAAIDGTCDIGLSSRALKDEEKATLTETIVALDGIAIIVNPANPVSDLSVEQIAQIYTGEITNWKDVGGDDLEISRIGREAGSGTRDGFETITDTKEACKYNQELTSTGDVITTVAGNPNAIGYASLSAVKDSVKALTVGGVAPSEETVLDGTYTIQRPFVLATRTGEALSEAAQAFFDFATSADANEIIAAAGAVPVAK
;
A
#
# COMPACT_ATOMS: atom_id res chain seq x y z
N THR A 1 -12.46 -20.41 -1.28
CA THR A 1 -13.14 -19.20 -1.77
C THR A 1 -12.30 -17.98 -1.46
N TYR A 2 -12.12 -17.05 -2.40
CA TYR A 2 -11.45 -15.77 -2.23
C TYR A 2 -12.49 -14.64 -2.14
N ASN A 3 -12.43 -13.85 -1.07
CA ASN A 3 -13.29 -12.69 -0.87
C ASN A 3 -12.42 -11.42 -0.88
N PRO A 4 -12.49 -10.59 -1.95
CA PRO A 4 -11.71 -9.36 -2.04
C PRO A 4 -12.31 -8.28 -1.12
N THR A 5 -11.70 -8.09 0.06
CA THR A 5 -12.08 -7.09 1.06
C THR A 5 -10.85 -6.26 1.46
N GLY A 6 -11.02 -5.25 2.32
CA GLY A 6 -9.89 -4.52 2.89
C GLY A 6 -9.11 -5.35 3.93
N SER A 7 -7.85 -4.99 4.18
CA SER A 7 -6.98 -5.72 5.11
C SER A 7 -7.58 -5.88 6.50
N SER A 8 -8.18 -4.83 7.04
CA SER A 8 -8.81 -4.89 8.37
C SER A 8 -9.97 -5.90 8.42
N THR A 9 -10.77 -6.01 7.34
CA THR A 9 -11.85 -7.00 7.23
C THR A 9 -11.29 -8.42 7.15
N GLY A 10 -10.23 -8.64 6.34
CA GLY A 10 -9.58 -9.94 6.22
C GLY A 10 -8.93 -10.40 7.53
N ILE A 11 -8.27 -9.50 8.24
CA ILE A 11 -7.68 -9.76 9.57
C ILE A 11 -8.79 -10.09 10.57
N GLN A 12 -9.87 -9.31 10.62
CA GLN A 12 -10.99 -9.57 11.54
C GLN A 12 -11.65 -10.92 11.25
N ALA A 13 -11.84 -11.28 9.98
CA ALA A 13 -12.39 -12.57 9.59
C ALA A 13 -11.51 -13.75 10.06
N ALA A 14 -10.19 -13.58 10.04
CA ALA A 14 -9.27 -14.58 10.58
C ALA A 14 -9.36 -14.66 12.12
N ILE A 15 -9.46 -13.53 12.84
CA ILE A 15 -9.67 -13.49 14.29
C ILE A 15 -10.97 -14.22 14.65
N ASP A 16 -12.06 -13.93 13.95
CA ASP A 16 -13.41 -14.49 14.21
C ASP A 16 -13.54 -15.96 13.77
N GLY A 17 -12.55 -16.51 13.08
CA GLY A 17 -12.59 -17.88 12.57
C GLY A 17 -13.54 -18.07 11.38
N THR A 18 -13.93 -17.01 10.70
CA THR A 18 -14.79 -17.07 9.51
C THR A 18 -14.04 -17.29 8.21
N CYS A 19 -12.71 -17.23 8.25
CA CYS A 19 -11.80 -17.65 7.18
C CYS A 19 -10.57 -18.34 7.76
N ASP A 20 -9.91 -19.17 6.95
CA ASP A 20 -8.65 -19.85 7.32
C ASP A 20 -7.46 -18.87 7.32
N ILE A 21 -7.39 -17.99 6.32
CA ILE A 21 -6.26 -17.08 6.08
C ILE A 21 -6.80 -15.67 5.79
N GLY A 22 -6.41 -14.71 6.60
CA GLY A 22 -6.60 -13.29 6.34
C GLY A 22 -5.48 -12.76 5.45
N LEU A 23 -5.81 -12.03 4.39
CA LEU A 23 -4.83 -11.36 3.54
C LEU A 23 -4.72 -9.90 3.94
N SER A 24 -3.50 -9.43 4.17
CA SER A 24 -3.24 -8.06 4.58
C SER A 24 -2.14 -7.41 3.76
N SER A 25 -2.34 -6.13 3.44
CA SER A 25 -1.36 -5.26 2.81
C SER A 25 -0.69 -4.32 3.82
N ARG A 26 -0.59 -4.74 5.06
CA ARG A 26 0.15 -4.12 6.15
C ARG A 26 0.57 -5.17 7.18
N ALA A 27 1.55 -4.84 8.00
CA ALA A 27 1.87 -5.65 9.17
C ALA A 27 0.67 -5.75 10.13
N LEU A 28 0.62 -6.83 10.90
CA LEU A 28 -0.34 -6.97 11.99
C LEU A 28 0.02 -6.03 13.12
N LYS A 29 -1.00 -5.46 13.76
CA LYS A 29 -0.86 -4.69 14.99
C LYS A 29 -0.57 -5.63 16.16
N ASP A 30 -0.01 -5.11 17.25
CA ASP A 30 0.33 -5.93 18.43
C ASP A 30 -0.89 -6.64 19.02
N GLU A 31 -2.05 -5.98 19.02
CA GLU A 31 -3.32 -6.56 19.45
C GLU A 31 -3.78 -7.73 18.55
N GLU A 32 -3.53 -7.63 17.24
CA GLU A 32 -3.86 -8.68 16.25
C GLU A 32 -2.90 -9.88 16.40
N LYS A 33 -1.61 -9.62 16.67
CA LYS A 33 -0.58 -10.64 16.92
C LYS A 33 -0.83 -11.48 18.18
N ALA A 34 -1.66 -11.00 19.09
CA ALA A 34 -2.09 -11.78 20.25
C ALA A 34 -2.90 -13.04 19.85
N THR A 35 -3.57 -13.01 18.71
CA THR A 35 -4.45 -14.09 18.22
C THR A 35 -3.96 -14.69 16.91
N LEU A 36 -3.23 -13.91 16.11
CA LEU A 36 -2.80 -14.28 14.76
C LEU A 36 -1.28 -14.41 14.65
N THR A 37 -0.86 -15.35 13.82
CA THR A 37 0.52 -15.48 13.33
C THR A 37 0.66 -14.72 12.01
N GLU A 38 1.66 -13.84 11.94
CA GLU A 38 2.02 -13.05 10.76
C GLU A 38 3.03 -13.82 9.91
N THR A 39 2.72 -14.03 8.64
CA THR A 39 3.67 -14.57 7.65
C THR A 39 3.79 -13.63 6.50
N ILE A 40 4.96 -12.99 6.34
CA ILE A 40 5.24 -12.07 5.23
C ILE A 40 5.58 -12.92 3.99
N VAL A 41 4.89 -12.65 2.88
CA VAL A 41 5.11 -13.35 1.58
C VAL A 41 5.75 -12.46 0.53
N ALA A 42 5.57 -11.14 0.64
CA ALA A 42 6.17 -10.18 -0.28
C ALA A 42 6.29 -8.79 0.38
N LEU A 43 7.11 -7.94 -0.23
CA LEU A 43 7.13 -6.50 0.03
C LEU A 43 6.50 -5.75 -1.14
N ASP A 44 5.89 -4.60 -0.86
CA ASP A 44 5.27 -3.74 -1.86
C ASP A 44 5.60 -2.28 -1.56
N GLY A 45 6.07 -1.55 -2.58
CA GLY A 45 6.24 -0.11 -2.51
C GLY A 45 4.87 0.58 -2.57
N ILE A 46 4.65 1.59 -1.74
CA ILE A 46 3.52 2.50 -1.89
C ILE A 46 4.01 3.71 -2.69
N ALA A 47 3.76 3.70 -3.98
CA ALA A 47 4.16 4.78 -4.86
C ALA A 47 3.29 6.03 -4.63
N ILE A 48 3.92 7.18 -4.54
CA ILE A 48 3.24 8.49 -4.58
C ILE A 48 3.03 8.83 -6.05
N ILE A 49 1.78 9.03 -6.44
CA ILE A 49 1.39 9.21 -7.83
C ILE A 49 0.75 10.56 -8.07
N VAL A 50 1.06 11.14 -9.22
CA VAL A 50 0.46 12.39 -9.72
C VAL A 50 0.06 12.24 -11.19
N ASN A 51 -0.70 13.19 -11.68
CA ASN A 51 -1.00 13.27 -13.11
C ASN A 51 0.29 13.46 -13.91
N PRO A 52 0.46 12.83 -15.08
CA PRO A 52 1.67 12.99 -15.91
C PRO A 52 1.99 14.45 -16.30
N ALA A 53 0.98 15.33 -16.36
CA ALA A 53 1.17 16.76 -16.64
C ALA A 53 1.73 17.57 -15.45
N ASN A 54 1.71 17.01 -14.23
CA ASN A 54 2.25 17.69 -13.05
C ASN A 54 3.78 17.81 -13.18
N PRO A 55 4.40 19.00 -13.04
CA PRO A 55 5.85 19.18 -13.21
C PRO A 55 6.68 18.62 -12.05
N VAL A 56 6.09 18.45 -10.84
CA VAL A 56 6.78 17.90 -9.67
C VAL A 56 7.26 16.47 -9.94
N SER A 57 8.50 16.15 -9.62
CA SER A 57 9.10 14.84 -9.83
C SER A 57 9.60 14.17 -8.54
N ASP A 58 9.80 14.93 -7.48
CA ASP A 58 10.30 14.44 -6.19
C ASP A 58 9.58 15.14 -5.04
N LEU A 59 9.36 14.40 -3.95
CA LEU A 59 8.89 14.92 -2.66
C LEU A 59 9.61 14.19 -1.54
N SER A 60 9.93 14.90 -0.45
CA SER A 60 10.36 14.22 0.77
C SER A 60 9.16 13.58 1.50
N VAL A 61 9.42 12.62 2.38
CA VAL A 61 8.37 12.01 3.24
C VAL A 61 7.67 13.10 4.06
N GLU A 62 8.43 14.08 4.55
CA GLU A 62 7.88 15.22 5.31
C GLU A 62 6.94 16.08 4.46
N GLN A 63 7.33 16.42 3.22
CA GLN A 63 6.45 17.16 2.30
C GLN A 63 5.17 16.40 1.97
N ILE A 64 5.26 15.07 1.79
CA ILE A 64 4.10 14.21 1.58
C ILE A 64 3.18 14.27 2.81
N ALA A 65 3.71 14.16 4.02
CA ALA A 65 2.96 14.30 5.27
C ALA A 65 2.27 15.66 5.37
N GLN A 66 2.99 16.76 5.12
CA GLN A 66 2.46 18.11 5.15
C GLN A 66 1.36 18.35 4.10
N ILE A 67 1.49 17.76 2.91
CA ILE A 67 0.43 17.79 1.91
C ILE A 67 -0.83 17.11 2.45
N TYR A 68 -0.70 15.87 2.94
CA TYR A 68 -1.86 15.10 3.37
C TYR A 68 -2.49 15.61 4.67
N THR A 69 -1.74 16.25 5.56
CA THR A 69 -2.28 16.94 6.74
C THR A 69 -2.87 18.32 6.40
N GLY A 70 -2.63 18.83 5.19
CA GLY A 70 -3.14 20.10 4.71
C GLY A 70 -2.35 21.30 5.20
N GLU A 71 -1.09 21.13 5.56
CA GLU A 71 -0.14 22.21 5.82
C GLU A 71 0.37 22.80 4.50
N ILE A 72 0.66 21.94 3.51
CA ILE A 72 0.94 22.32 2.13
C ILE A 72 -0.32 22.04 1.32
N THR A 73 -0.88 23.09 0.72
CA THR A 73 -2.14 23.02 -0.04
C THR A 73 -2.02 23.43 -1.50
N ASN A 74 -0.87 23.92 -1.91
CA ASN A 74 -0.62 24.39 -3.26
C ASN A 74 0.68 23.77 -3.81
N TRP A 75 0.63 23.32 -5.06
CA TRP A 75 1.77 22.71 -5.73
C TRP A 75 2.98 23.62 -5.85
N LYS A 76 2.80 24.97 -5.93
CA LYS A 76 3.91 25.93 -5.98
C LYS A 76 4.83 25.86 -4.77
N ASP A 77 4.32 25.45 -3.62
CA ASP A 77 5.08 25.35 -2.37
C ASP A 77 6.08 24.18 -2.38
N VAL A 78 5.94 23.30 -3.37
CA VAL A 78 6.82 22.14 -3.62
C VAL A 78 7.40 22.12 -5.05
N GLY A 79 7.45 23.29 -5.70
CA GLY A 79 8.09 23.46 -7.01
C GLY A 79 7.21 23.14 -8.21
N GLY A 80 5.92 23.02 -8.02
CA GLY A 80 4.93 22.87 -9.08
C GLY A 80 4.26 24.17 -9.51
N ASP A 81 3.18 24.05 -10.26
CA ASP A 81 2.37 25.17 -10.71
C ASP A 81 1.54 25.78 -9.56
N ASP A 82 1.05 27.03 -9.74
CA ASP A 82 0.17 27.66 -8.75
C ASP A 82 -1.25 27.09 -8.84
N LEU A 83 -1.41 25.88 -8.31
CA LEU A 83 -2.64 25.09 -8.33
C LEU A 83 -2.87 24.44 -6.96
N GLU A 84 -4.13 24.44 -6.51
CA GLU A 84 -4.51 23.78 -5.26
C GLU A 84 -4.38 22.24 -5.37
N ILE A 85 -3.78 21.61 -4.37
CA ILE A 85 -3.57 20.15 -4.34
C ILE A 85 -4.86 19.42 -4.00
N SER A 86 -5.27 18.49 -4.86
CA SER A 86 -6.37 17.56 -4.60
C SER A 86 -5.82 16.22 -4.05
N ARG A 87 -6.05 15.95 -2.77
CA ARG A 87 -5.56 14.78 -2.04
C ARG A 87 -6.52 13.61 -2.19
N ILE A 88 -6.09 12.59 -2.93
CA ILE A 88 -6.87 11.38 -3.18
C ILE A 88 -6.31 10.25 -2.29
N GLY A 89 -7.19 9.57 -1.57
CA GLY A 89 -6.81 8.47 -0.72
C GLY A 89 -7.76 7.28 -0.81
N ARG A 90 -7.50 6.30 0.04
CA ARG A 90 -8.31 5.11 0.19
C ARG A 90 -9.24 5.24 1.39
N GLU A 91 -10.31 4.46 1.37
CA GLU A 91 -11.27 4.30 2.48
C GLU A 91 -10.60 3.81 3.77
N ALA A 92 -11.26 4.04 4.89
CA ALA A 92 -10.87 3.45 6.17
C ALA A 92 -10.88 1.91 6.08
N GLY A 93 -9.88 1.25 6.69
CA GLY A 93 -9.71 -0.21 6.61
C GLY A 93 -8.88 -0.69 5.42
N SER A 94 -8.51 0.19 4.49
CA SER A 94 -7.54 -0.12 3.44
C SER A 94 -6.14 -0.31 4.03
N GLY A 95 -5.53 -1.47 3.77
CA GLY A 95 -4.14 -1.72 4.18
C GLY A 95 -3.13 -0.80 3.50
N THR A 96 -3.43 -0.29 2.28
CA THR A 96 -2.59 0.70 1.61
C THR A 96 -2.63 2.05 2.34
N ARG A 97 -3.82 2.50 2.76
CA ARG A 97 -3.99 3.70 3.57
C ARG A 97 -3.27 3.56 4.91
N ASP A 98 -3.52 2.47 5.62
CA ASP A 98 -2.93 2.24 6.94
C ASP A 98 -1.39 2.18 6.88
N GLY A 99 -0.83 1.51 5.86
CA GLY A 99 0.61 1.50 5.60
C GLY A 99 1.16 2.89 5.27
N PHE A 100 0.50 3.62 4.38
CA PHE A 100 0.88 4.99 4.00
C PHE A 100 0.87 5.93 5.22
N GLU A 101 -0.25 6.00 5.94
CA GLU A 101 -0.41 6.87 7.12
C GLU A 101 0.55 6.50 8.27
N THR A 102 0.91 5.20 8.40
CA THR A 102 1.89 4.76 9.39
C THR A 102 3.28 5.26 9.06
N ILE A 103 3.71 5.10 7.80
CA ILE A 103 5.07 5.45 7.37
C ILE A 103 5.28 6.96 7.33
N THR A 104 4.24 7.71 6.95
CA THR A 104 4.27 9.18 6.90
C THR A 104 3.96 9.84 8.24
N ASP A 105 3.67 9.04 9.28
CA ASP A 105 3.25 9.52 10.63
C ASP A 105 2.05 10.47 10.58
N THR A 106 1.06 10.13 9.74
CA THR A 106 -0.13 10.96 9.51
C THR A 106 -1.44 10.28 9.91
N LYS A 107 -1.38 9.24 10.76
CA LYS A 107 -2.59 8.53 11.21
C LYS A 107 -3.61 9.49 11.79
N GLU A 108 -4.86 9.37 11.33
CA GLU A 108 -5.99 10.20 11.75
C GLU A 108 -5.85 11.71 11.45
N ALA A 109 -4.72 12.13 10.86
CA ALA A 109 -4.46 13.54 10.54
C ALA A 109 -4.68 13.89 9.06
N CYS A 110 -4.78 12.88 8.20
CA CYS A 110 -4.98 13.08 6.77
C CYS A 110 -6.30 13.76 6.45
N LYS A 111 -6.25 14.76 5.56
CA LYS A 111 -7.40 15.53 5.07
C LYS A 111 -7.62 15.24 3.59
N TYR A 112 -8.24 14.11 3.30
CA TYR A 112 -8.55 13.70 1.93
C TYR A 112 -9.64 14.59 1.31
N ASN A 113 -9.47 14.94 0.03
CA ASN A 113 -10.54 15.54 -0.77
C ASN A 113 -11.50 14.46 -1.30
N GLN A 114 -10.97 13.25 -1.55
CA GLN A 114 -11.75 12.07 -1.92
C GLN A 114 -11.17 10.83 -1.27
N GLU A 115 -12.04 9.95 -0.78
CA GLU A 115 -11.72 8.61 -0.30
C GLU A 115 -12.36 7.57 -1.23
N LEU A 116 -11.57 6.67 -1.79
CA LEU A 116 -11.97 5.73 -2.82
C LEU A 116 -11.79 4.28 -2.36
N THR A 117 -12.63 3.38 -2.87
CA THR A 117 -12.72 2.00 -2.39
C THR A 117 -11.76 1.02 -3.08
N SER A 118 -11.06 1.46 -4.14
CA SER A 118 -10.08 0.63 -4.82
C SER A 118 -8.83 1.39 -5.22
N THR A 119 -7.71 0.68 -5.37
CA THR A 119 -6.46 1.25 -5.92
C THR A 119 -6.65 1.72 -7.36
N GLY A 120 -7.43 0.99 -8.15
CA GLY A 120 -7.74 1.36 -9.53
C GLY A 120 -8.50 2.70 -9.64
N ASP A 121 -9.43 2.96 -8.72
CA ASP A 121 -10.17 4.22 -8.69
C ASP A 121 -9.26 5.39 -8.31
N VAL A 122 -8.32 5.20 -7.37
CA VAL A 122 -7.30 6.21 -7.05
C VAL A 122 -6.47 6.55 -8.29
N ILE A 123 -5.94 5.54 -8.99
CA ILE A 123 -5.15 5.73 -10.21
C ILE A 123 -5.97 6.47 -11.28
N THR A 124 -7.21 6.05 -11.53
CA THR A 124 -8.09 6.68 -12.52
C THR A 124 -8.39 8.13 -12.17
N THR A 125 -8.66 8.42 -10.90
CA THR A 125 -8.94 9.80 -10.44
C THR A 125 -7.71 10.69 -10.58
N VAL A 126 -6.52 10.21 -10.21
CA VAL A 126 -5.27 10.96 -10.37
C VAL A 126 -4.94 11.19 -11.84
N ALA A 127 -5.13 10.17 -12.69
CA ALA A 127 -4.92 10.28 -14.13
C ALA A 127 -5.83 11.35 -14.79
N GLY A 128 -7.05 11.52 -14.29
CA GLY A 128 -8.04 12.48 -14.79
C GLY A 128 -7.95 13.88 -14.19
N ASN A 129 -7.10 14.11 -13.17
CA ASN A 129 -7.02 15.39 -12.46
C ASN A 129 -5.57 15.89 -12.36
N PRO A 130 -5.18 16.94 -13.14
CA PRO A 130 -3.82 17.49 -13.12
C PRO A 130 -3.34 17.97 -11.73
N ASN A 131 -4.28 18.31 -10.85
CA ASN A 131 -3.98 18.82 -9.50
C ASN A 131 -3.89 17.72 -8.44
N ALA A 132 -4.20 16.47 -8.80
CA ALA A 132 -4.29 15.40 -7.84
C ALA A 132 -2.92 14.85 -7.43
N ILE A 133 -2.84 14.48 -6.17
CA ILE A 133 -1.86 13.56 -5.60
C ILE A 133 -2.60 12.34 -5.05
N GLY A 134 -2.04 11.17 -5.22
CA GLY A 134 -2.55 9.92 -4.67
C GLY A 134 -1.42 9.00 -4.25
N TYR A 135 -1.79 7.86 -3.69
CA TYR A 135 -0.86 6.77 -3.41
C TYR A 135 -1.46 5.43 -3.86
N ALA A 136 -0.62 4.55 -4.35
CA ALA A 136 -1.02 3.25 -4.86
C ALA A 136 0.07 2.21 -4.62
N SER A 137 -0.32 0.92 -4.58
CA SER A 137 0.66 -0.16 -4.69
C SER A 137 1.50 0.01 -5.94
N LEU A 138 2.81 -0.13 -5.83
CA LEU A 138 3.74 -0.03 -6.96
C LEU A 138 3.36 -1.02 -8.07
N SER A 139 2.90 -2.21 -7.71
CA SER A 139 2.42 -3.25 -8.63
C SER A 139 1.25 -2.81 -9.53
N ALA A 140 0.47 -1.82 -9.09
CA ALA A 140 -0.69 -1.33 -9.84
C ALA A 140 -0.38 -0.10 -10.71
N VAL A 141 0.80 0.54 -10.53
CA VAL A 141 1.18 1.76 -11.25
C VAL A 141 1.47 1.43 -12.71
N LYS A 142 0.92 2.25 -13.61
CA LYS A 142 1.10 2.17 -15.07
C LYS A 142 1.31 3.58 -15.63
N ASP A 143 1.60 3.66 -16.91
CA ASP A 143 1.90 4.91 -17.65
C ASP A 143 0.79 5.97 -17.60
N SER A 144 -0.42 5.63 -17.12
CA SER A 144 -1.52 6.58 -16.95
C SER A 144 -1.29 7.61 -15.84
N VAL A 145 -0.34 7.35 -14.92
CA VAL A 145 0.07 8.24 -13.84
C VAL A 145 1.58 8.29 -13.75
N LYS A 146 2.11 9.36 -13.17
CA LYS A 146 3.53 9.50 -12.89
C LYS A 146 3.80 9.17 -11.43
N ALA A 147 4.68 8.18 -11.17
CA ALA A 147 5.22 7.94 -9.84
C ALA A 147 6.33 8.96 -9.54
N LEU A 148 6.27 9.58 -8.36
CA LEU A 148 7.31 10.48 -7.88
C LEU A 148 8.46 9.70 -7.25
N THR A 149 9.67 10.26 -7.31
CA THR A 149 10.73 9.85 -6.38
C THR A 149 10.39 10.37 -4.97
N VAL A 150 10.90 9.68 -3.95
CA VAL A 150 10.75 10.10 -2.55
C VAL A 150 12.14 10.29 -1.97
N GLY A 151 12.49 11.55 -1.69
CA GLY A 151 13.83 11.91 -1.24
C GLY A 151 14.93 11.52 -2.25
N GLY A 152 14.63 11.64 -3.54
CA GLY A 152 15.54 11.29 -4.64
C GLY A 152 15.54 9.79 -5.00
N VAL A 153 14.79 8.93 -4.30
CA VAL A 153 14.74 7.48 -4.57
C VAL A 153 13.48 7.14 -5.37
N ALA A 154 13.66 6.51 -6.53
CA ALA A 154 12.54 6.05 -7.35
C ALA A 154 11.89 4.79 -6.74
N PRO A 155 10.55 4.67 -6.78
CA PRO A 155 9.87 3.43 -6.40
C PRO A 155 10.14 2.36 -7.47
N SER A 156 10.88 1.33 -7.11
CA SER A 156 11.16 0.16 -7.95
C SER A 156 11.27 -1.10 -7.09
N GLU A 157 11.19 -2.27 -7.72
CA GLU A 157 11.40 -3.54 -7.02
C GLU A 157 12.75 -3.57 -6.31
N GLU A 158 13.82 -3.08 -6.96
CA GLU A 158 15.16 -3.02 -6.41
C GLU A 158 15.23 -2.15 -5.15
N THR A 159 14.69 -0.92 -5.21
CA THR A 159 14.75 0.03 -4.10
C THR A 159 13.79 -0.33 -2.96
N VAL A 160 12.75 -1.10 -3.24
CA VAL A 160 11.89 -1.71 -2.22
C VAL A 160 12.62 -2.87 -1.55
N LEU A 161 13.31 -3.73 -2.33
CA LEU A 161 14.02 -4.90 -1.80
C LEU A 161 15.20 -4.51 -0.91
N ASP A 162 16.00 -3.52 -1.32
CA ASP A 162 17.16 -3.07 -0.57
C ASP A 162 16.82 -2.08 0.57
N GLY A 163 15.54 -1.66 0.65
CA GLY A 163 15.03 -0.77 1.70
C GLY A 163 15.35 0.71 1.51
N THR A 164 15.94 1.11 0.38
CA THR A 164 16.22 2.54 0.10
C THR A 164 14.95 3.33 -0.20
N TYR A 165 13.93 2.70 -0.82
CA TYR A 165 12.61 3.29 -0.93
C TYR A 165 11.83 3.08 0.38
N THR A 166 11.65 4.14 1.13
CA THR A 166 11.16 4.05 2.52
C THR A 166 9.65 3.85 2.66
N ILE A 167 8.85 4.23 1.64
CA ILE A 167 7.39 4.05 1.69
C ILE A 167 7.02 2.66 1.17
N GLN A 168 7.28 1.64 1.97
CA GLN A 168 7.03 0.24 1.65
C GLN A 168 6.33 -0.51 2.79
N ARG A 169 5.70 -1.63 2.46
CA ARG A 169 4.90 -2.42 3.39
C ARG A 169 4.98 -3.91 3.08
N PRO A 170 4.73 -4.80 4.07
CA PRO A 170 4.60 -6.22 3.80
C PRO A 170 3.21 -6.58 3.24
N PHE A 171 3.18 -7.61 2.39
CA PHE A 171 2.00 -8.43 2.16
C PHE A 171 2.06 -9.64 3.07
N VAL A 172 0.97 -9.86 3.80
CA VAL A 172 0.91 -10.77 4.94
C VAL A 172 -0.22 -11.79 4.75
N LEU A 173 0.09 -13.04 5.06
CA LEU A 173 -0.88 -14.09 5.39
C LEU A 173 -1.04 -14.11 6.90
N ALA A 174 -2.25 -13.87 7.41
CA ALA A 174 -2.58 -13.93 8.83
C ALA A 174 -3.38 -15.20 9.12
N THR A 175 -2.85 -16.05 9.98
CA THR A 175 -3.47 -17.32 10.39
C THR A 175 -3.67 -17.34 11.90
N ARG A 176 -4.68 -18.07 12.41
CA ARG A 176 -4.87 -18.20 13.86
C ARG A 176 -3.71 -18.98 14.49
N THR A 177 -3.17 -18.40 15.56
CA THR A 177 -2.03 -18.99 16.28
C THR A 177 -2.44 -20.28 16.96
N GLY A 178 -1.70 -21.37 16.66
CA GLY A 178 -1.92 -22.68 17.28
C GLY A 178 -3.10 -23.48 16.70
N GLU A 179 -3.79 -22.98 15.67
CA GLU A 179 -4.83 -23.71 14.97
C GLU A 179 -4.33 -24.27 13.64
N ALA A 180 -4.79 -25.47 13.30
CA ALA A 180 -4.47 -26.10 12.02
C ALA A 180 -5.35 -25.49 10.92
N LEU A 181 -4.75 -25.23 9.76
CA LEU A 181 -5.48 -24.84 8.55
C LEU A 181 -6.25 -26.04 7.98
N SER A 182 -7.32 -25.77 7.23
CA SER A 182 -7.93 -26.79 6.38
C SER A 182 -6.92 -27.29 5.34
N GLU A 183 -7.08 -28.52 4.83
CA GLU A 183 -6.17 -29.12 3.84
C GLU A 183 -5.92 -28.19 2.63
N ALA A 184 -7.00 -27.58 2.12
CA ALA A 184 -6.90 -26.68 0.98
C ALA A 184 -6.19 -25.36 1.34
N ALA A 185 -6.44 -24.81 2.54
CA ALA A 185 -5.77 -23.60 3.00
C ALA A 185 -4.29 -23.84 3.30
N GLN A 186 -3.95 -25.01 3.85
CA GLN A 186 -2.55 -25.40 4.08
C GLN A 186 -1.79 -25.52 2.77
N ALA A 187 -2.38 -26.18 1.75
CA ALA A 187 -1.74 -26.31 0.44
C ALA A 187 -1.50 -24.93 -0.22
N PHE A 188 -2.47 -24.00 -0.10
CA PHE A 188 -2.28 -22.63 -0.56
C PHE A 188 -1.18 -21.90 0.23
N PHE A 189 -1.19 -22.02 1.55
CA PHE A 189 -0.21 -21.39 2.43
C PHE A 189 1.21 -21.88 2.12
N ASP A 190 1.39 -23.20 1.98
CA ASP A 190 2.67 -23.82 1.68
C ASP A 190 3.20 -23.34 0.31
N PHE A 191 2.33 -23.29 -0.70
CA PHE A 191 2.69 -22.75 -2.01
C PHE A 191 3.06 -21.26 -1.93
N ALA A 192 2.20 -20.42 -1.33
CA ALA A 192 2.38 -18.97 -1.26
C ALA A 192 3.65 -18.55 -0.47
N THR A 193 4.12 -19.41 0.42
CA THR A 193 5.35 -19.20 1.23
C THR A 193 6.58 -19.89 0.67
N SER A 194 6.45 -20.64 -0.43
CA SER A 194 7.55 -21.33 -1.09
C SER A 194 8.20 -20.49 -2.18
N ALA A 195 9.41 -20.87 -2.60
CA ALA A 195 10.11 -20.26 -3.73
C ALA A 195 9.33 -20.41 -5.05
N ASP A 196 8.45 -21.39 -5.17
CA ASP A 196 7.65 -21.61 -6.39
C ASP A 196 6.64 -20.48 -6.65
N ALA A 197 6.27 -19.72 -5.61
CA ALA A 197 5.41 -18.55 -5.73
C ALA A 197 6.15 -17.29 -6.19
N ASN A 198 7.48 -17.25 -6.12
CA ASN A 198 8.26 -16.03 -6.35
C ASN A 198 8.04 -15.43 -7.74
N GLU A 199 8.00 -16.25 -8.80
CA GLU A 199 7.75 -15.77 -10.17
C GLU A 199 6.36 -15.14 -10.31
N ILE A 200 5.34 -15.70 -9.63
CA ILE A 200 3.97 -15.19 -9.66
C ILE A 200 3.89 -13.87 -8.88
N ILE A 201 4.54 -13.79 -7.72
CA ILE A 201 4.60 -12.58 -6.90
C ILE A 201 5.30 -11.45 -7.66
N ALA A 202 6.45 -11.74 -8.29
CA ALA A 202 7.19 -10.78 -9.10
C ALA A 202 6.39 -10.34 -10.34
N ALA A 203 5.73 -11.27 -11.03
CA ALA A 203 4.86 -10.95 -12.17
C ALA A 203 3.66 -10.06 -11.77
N ALA A 204 3.22 -10.14 -10.51
CA ALA A 204 2.21 -9.25 -9.95
C ALA A 204 2.80 -7.88 -9.53
N GLY A 205 4.13 -7.67 -9.66
CA GLY A 205 4.83 -6.42 -9.36
C GLY A 205 5.13 -6.22 -7.86
N ALA A 206 5.02 -7.26 -7.05
CA ALA A 206 5.46 -7.26 -5.67
C ALA A 206 6.83 -7.95 -5.54
N VAL A 207 7.58 -7.62 -4.51
CA VAL A 207 8.92 -8.17 -4.27
C VAL A 207 8.81 -9.40 -3.35
N PRO A 208 9.07 -10.63 -3.86
CA PRO A 208 9.00 -11.83 -3.04
C PRO A 208 10.07 -11.79 -1.92
N VAL A 209 9.71 -12.27 -0.72
CA VAL A 209 10.68 -12.51 0.33
C VAL A 209 11.30 -13.88 0.06
N ALA A 210 12.37 -13.88 -0.70
CA ALA A 210 13.10 -15.10 -1.08
C ALA A 210 13.51 -15.89 0.16
N LYS A 211 13.30 -17.20 0.11
CA LYS A 211 13.87 -18.18 1.05
C LYS A 211 14.62 -19.25 0.29
#